data_10817423d951855500a4712d298b4040
#
_entry.id   10817423d951855500a4712d298b4040
#
_cell.length_a   1.000
_cell.length_b   1.000
_cell.length_c   1.000
_cell.angle_alpha   90.00
_cell.angle_beta   90.00
_cell.angle_gamma   90.00
#
_symmetry.space_group_name_H-M   'P 1'
#
loop_
_entity.id
_entity.type
_entity.pdbx_description
1 polymer ?
#
loop_
_entity_poly.entity_id
_entity_poly.type
_entity_poly.pdbx_seq_one_letter_code
_entity_poly.pdbx_strand_id
1 'polypeptide(L)'
;MSEWAEKTVALETEYTVEKVKTLASAVYTPGDMAAHISSGSFLTDGMVVCPCSMKTLAAIASGFSHNLITRCADVSLKEGRKLLLVPRETPLSAIHLENLLKLSRLG
;
A
#
# COMPACT_ATOMS: atom_id res chain seq x y z
N MET A 1 -8.39 -0.05 0.24
CA MET A 1 -8.25 -1.26 -0.61
C MET A 1 -8.31 -0.83 -2.07
N SER A 2 -7.43 -1.36 -2.91
CA SER A 2 -7.46 -1.07 -4.35
C SER A 2 -8.63 -1.77 -5.05
N GLU A 3 -8.99 -1.30 -6.26
CA GLU A 3 -10.06 -1.94 -7.04
C GLU A 3 -9.73 -3.41 -7.35
N TRP A 4 -8.48 -3.70 -7.69
CA TRP A 4 -8.05 -5.08 -7.96
C TRP A 4 -8.10 -5.96 -6.72
N ALA A 5 -7.78 -5.40 -5.55
CA ALA A 5 -7.90 -6.13 -4.29
C ALA A 5 -9.36 -6.48 -4.00
N GLU A 6 -10.28 -5.55 -4.26
CA GLU A 6 -11.72 -5.83 -4.10
C GLU A 6 -12.18 -6.95 -5.02
N LYS A 7 -11.75 -6.94 -6.28
CA LYS A 7 -12.05 -8.02 -7.22
C LYS A 7 -11.48 -9.36 -6.77
N THR A 8 -10.27 -9.35 -6.23
CA THR A 8 -9.60 -10.56 -5.73
C THR A 8 -10.35 -11.14 -4.54
N VAL A 9 -10.80 -10.32 -3.60
CA VAL A 9 -11.61 -10.78 -2.46
C VAL A 9 -12.87 -11.49 -2.96
N ALA A 10 -13.58 -10.89 -3.91
CA ALA A 10 -14.83 -11.44 -4.43
C ALA A 10 -14.61 -12.76 -5.20
N LEU A 11 -13.50 -12.88 -5.93
CA LEU A 11 -13.24 -14.04 -6.80
C LEU A 11 -12.54 -15.20 -6.09
N GLU A 12 -11.68 -14.92 -5.12
CA GLU A 12 -10.79 -15.92 -4.52
C GLU A 12 -11.11 -16.27 -3.07
N THR A 13 -12.06 -15.58 -2.44
CA THR A 13 -12.43 -15.84 -1.05
C THR A 13 -13.91 -16.05 -0.90
N GLU A 14 -14.31 -16.58 0.27
CA GLU A 14 -15.70 -16.72 0.67
C GLU A 14 -16.28 -15.42 1.22
N TYR A 15 -15.43 -14.40 1.43
CA TYR A 15 -15.86 -13.13 1.99
C TYR A 15 -16.40 -12.18 0.92
N THR A 16 -17.31 -11.32 1.31
CA THR A 16 -17.70 -10.17 0.50
C THR A 16 -16.79 -8.99 0.84
N VAL A 17 -16.67 -8.05 -0.09
CA VAL A 17 -15.89 -6.81 0.13
C VAL A 17 -16.46 -6.04 1.33
N GLU A 18 -17.78 -5.94 1.43
CA GLU A 18 -18.45 -5.25 2.53
C GLU A 18 -18.10 -5.89 3.87
N LYS A 19 -18.09 -7.22 3.95
CA LYS A 19 -17.73 -7.93 5.16
C LYS A 19 -16.28 -7.64 5.58
N VAL A 20 -15.37 -7.66 4.63
CA VAL A 20 -13.95 -7.33 4.91
C VAL A 20 -13.82 -5.90 5.40
N LYS A 21 -14.51 -4.94 4.78
CA LYS A 21 -14.48 -3.54 5.18
C LYS A 21 -14.98 -3.32 6.61
N THR A 22 -15.92 -4.13 7.08
CA THR A 22 -16.44 -4.01 8.46
C THR A 22 -15.39 -4.34 9.53
N LEU A 23 -14.31 -5.03 9.17
CA LEU A 23 -13.23 -5.37 10.10
C LEU A 23 -12.30 -4.19 10.39
N ALA A 24 -12.39 -3.13 9.59
CA ALA A 24 -11.56 -1.95 9.76
C ALA A 24 -12.28 -0.89 10.60
N SER A 25 -11.50 -0.11 11.37
CA SER A 25 -12.03 1.04 12.13
C SER A 25 -12.48 2.17 11.22
N ALA A 26 -11.81 2.33 10.06
CA ALA A 26 -12.15 3.31 9.05
C ALA A 26 -11.78 2.75 7.68
N VAL A 27 -12.51 3.18 6.65
CA VAL A 27 -12.28 2.75 5.26
C VAL A 27 -12.21 3.97 4.38
N TYR A 28 -11.20 4.02 3.50
CA TYR A 28 -11.01 5.09 2.53
C TYR A 28 -10.96 4.52 1.12
N THR A 29 -11.38 5.30 0.14
CA THR A 29 -11.23 4.91 -1.26
C THR A 29 -9.82 5.26 -1.77
N PRO A 30 -9.28 4.51 -2.75
CA PRO A 30 -7.94 4.80 -3.28
C PRO A 30 -7.77 6.20 -3.88
N GLY A 31 -8.85 6.81 -4.32
CA GLY A 31 -8.82 8.15 -4.90
C GLY A 31 -8.94 9.28 -3.90
N ASP A 32 -9.20 8.99 -2.63
CA ASP A 32 -9.43 10.02 -1.60
C ASP A 32 -8.10 10.57 -1.07
N MET A 33 -7.49 11.45 -1.85
CA MET A 33 -6.22 12.10 -1.48
C MET A 33 -6.37 13.12 -0.36
N ALA A 34 -7.60 13.47 0.02
CA ALA A 34 -7.88 14.38 1.14
C ALA A 34 -8.11 13.64 2.47
N ALA A 35 -8.06 12.31 2.47
CA ALA A 35 -8.22 11.52 3.69
C ALA A 35 -7.16 11.90 4.74
N HIS A 36 -7.52 11.81 6.00
CA HIS A 36 -6.61 12.17 7.10
C HIS A 36 -5.29 11.41 7.05
N ILE A 37 -5.30 10.14 6.64
CA ILE A 37 -4.10 9.31 6.56
C ILE A 37 -3.11 9.77 5.48
N SER A 38 -3.52 10.67 4.58
CA SER A 38 -2.62 11.26 3.58
C SER A 38 -1.77 12.41 4.13
N SER A 39 -1.98 12.79 5.39
CA SER A 39 -1.28 13.88 6.04
C SER A 39 -0.21 13.35 7.00
N GLY A 40 0.98 13.95 6.97
CA GLY A 40 2.04 13.63 7.92
C GLY A 40 1.69 13.94 9.38
N SER A 41 0.74 14.84 9.62
CA SER A 41 0.29 15.17 10.96
C SER A 41 -0.67 14.14 11.56
N PHE A 42 -1.23 13.25 10.74
CA PHE A 42 -2.07 12.16 11.23
C PHE A 42 -1.19 11.01 11.70
N LEU A 43 -1.16 10.79 13.01
CA LEU A 43 -0.26 9.79 13.62
C LEU A 43 -0.78 8.37 13.43
N THR A 44 0.11 7.49 12.96
CA THR A 44 -0.15 6.05 12.86
C THR A 44 1.06 5.29 13.41
N ASP A 45 0.85 4.08 13.89
CA ASP A 45 1.93 3.23 14.39
C ASP A 45 2.80 2.67 13.25
N GLY A 46 2.23 2.54 12.08
CA GLY A 46 2.90 2.02 10.90
C GLY A 46 1.92 1.76 9.78
N MET A 47 2.44 1.25 8.67
CA MET A 47 1.64 0.90 7.50
C MET A 47 2.07 -0.43 6.93
N VAL A 48 1.10 -1.24 6.52
CA VAL A 48 1.35 -2.51 5.83
C VAL A 48 0.64 -2.45 4.47
N VAL A 49 1.37 -2.78 3.41
CA VAL A 49 0.80 -2.99 2.08
C VAL A 49 0.83 -4.50 1.81
N CYS A 50 -0.33 -5.14 1.90
CA CYS A 50 -0.43 -6.59 1.83
C CYS A 50 -1.65 -7.00 1.00
N PRO A 51 -1.47 -7.69 -0.12
CA PRO A 51 -0.20 -7.86 -0.82
C PRO A 51 0.23 -6.57 -1.53
N CYS A 52 1.51 -6.46 -1.85
CA CYS A 52 2.05 -5.33 -2.58
C CYS A 52 2.34 -5.75 -4.02
N SER A 53 1.66 -5.12 -4.98
CA SER A 53 1.93 -5.36 -6.39
C SER A 53 3.26 -4.71 -6.80
N MET A 54 3.85 -5.19 -7.89
CA MET A 54 5.08 -4.59 -8.41
C MET A 54 4.85 -3.18 -8.93
N LYS A 55 3.64 -2.87 -9.40
CA LYS A 55 3.25 -1.51 -9.77
C LYS A 55 3.29 -0.58 -8.56
N THR A 56 2.70 -0.98 -7.44
CA THR A 56 2.72 -0.20 -6.20
C THR A 56 4.14 -0.08 -5.65
N LEU A 57 4.91 -1.17 -5.67
CA LEU A 57 6.30 -1.16 -5.26
C LEU A 57 7.11 -0.13 -6.06
N ALA A 58 6.97 -0.14 -7.38
CA ALA A 58 7.67 0.79 -8.26
C ALA A 58 7.28 2.25 -7.98
N ALA A 59 5.99 2.50 -7.76
CA ALA A 59 5.50 3.84 -7.43
C ALA A 59 6.09 4.33 -6.12
N ILE A 60 6.10 3.50 -5.08
CA ILE A 60 6.68 3.85 -3.78
C ILE A 60 8.18 4.11 -3.92
N ALA A 61 8.90 3.24 -4.64
CA ALA A 61 10.35 3.38 -4.84
C ALA A 61 10.74 4.63 -5.60
N SER A 62 9.90 5.12 -6.52
CA SER A 62 10.15 6.33 -7.29
C SER A 62 9.48 7.58 -6.70
N GLY A 63 8.77 7.46 -5.59
CA GLY A 63 8.09 8.60 -4.97
C GLY A 63 6.86 9.08 -5.73
N PHE A 64 6.27 8.21 -6.55
CA PHE A 64 5.10 8.55 -7.37
C PHE A 64 3.81 8.27 -6.61
N SER A 65 3.20 9.32 -6.08
CA SER A 65 2.00 9.25 -5.23
C SER A 65 0.73 9.45 -6.07
N HIS A 66 0.33 8.43 -6.82
CA HIS A 66 -0.81 8.54 -7.76
C HIS A 66 -2.17 8.16 -7.15
N ASN A 67 -2.17 7.57 -5.94
CA ASN A 67 -3.40 7.24 -5.21
C ASN A 67 -3.16 7.33 -3.72
N LEU A 68 -4.20 7.10 -2.93
CA LEU A 68 -4.10 7.17 -1.47
C LEU A 68 -3.10 6.16 -0.90
N ILE A 69 -3.03 4.95 -1.46
CA ILE A 69 -2.12 3.91 -0.98
C ILE A 69 -0.67 4.37 -1.12
N THR A 70 -0.27 4.84 -2.30
CA THR A 70 1.10 5.30 -2.54
C THR A 70 1.39 6.60 -1.80
N ARG A 71 0.39 7.47 -1.63
CA ARG A 71 0.54 8.69 -0.83
C ARG A 71 0.81 8.37 0.64
N CYS A 72 0.06 7.44 1.22
CA CYS A 72 0.27 7.05 2.62
C CYS A 72 1.63 6.40 2.82
N ALA A 73 2.09 5.60 1.85
CA ALA A 73 3.43 5.01 1.90
C ALA A 73 4.51 6.10 1.86
N ASP A 74 4.35 7.08 0.98
CA ASP A 74 5.28 8.21 0.88
C ASP A 74 5.33 9.01 2.17
N VAL A 75 4.17 9.30 2.77
CA VAL A 75 4.07 9.98 4.08
C VAL A 75 4.76 9.15 5.16
N SER A 76 4.54 7.84 5.19
CA SER A 76 5.17 6.96 6.18
C SER A 76 6.69 7.02 6.08
N LEU A 77 7.24 6.99 4.87
CA LEU A 77 8.69 7.07 4.65
C LEU A 77 9.25 8.41 5.10
N LYS A 78 8.64 9.51 4.67
CA LYS A 78 9.18 10.85 5.01
C LYS A 78 9.05 11.19 6.49
N GLU A 79 8.07 10.62 7.18
CA GLU A 79 7.89 10.83 8.62
C GLU A 79 8.64 9.80 9.47
N GLY A 80 9.43 8.93 8.85
CA GLY A 80 10.21 7.91 9.55
C GLY A 80 9.37 6.84 10.21
N ARG A 81 8.17 6.57 9.72
CA ARG A 81 7.29 5.55 10.27
C ARG A 81 7.56 4.20 9.63
N LYS A 82 7.22 3.13 10.34
CA LYS A 82 7.40 1.78 9.84
C LYS A 82 6.50 1.51 8.64
N LEU A 83 7.11 1.09 7.55
CA LEU A 83 6.40 0.66 6.33
C LEU A 83 6.79 -0.79 6.05
N LEU A 84 5.79 -1.67 6.01
CA LEU A 84 5.99 -3.08 5.70
C LEU A 84 5.31 -3.39 4.37
N LEU A 85 6.06 -3.95 3.44
CA LEU A 85 5.55 -4.36 2.13
C LEU A 85 5.59 -5.88 2.03
N VAL A 86 4.51 -6.48 1.54
CA VAL A 86 4.40 -7.92 1.36
C VAL A 86 4.23 -8.22 -0.14
N PRO A 87 5.35 -8.23 -0.90
CA PRO A 87 5.29 -8.54 -2.34
C PRO A 87 5.02 -10.03 -2.55
N ARG A 88 4.37 -10.36 -3.68
CA ARG A 88 4.01 -11.75 -3.99
C ARG A 88 4.30 -12.11 -5.44
N GLU A 89 5.19 -11.40 -6.10
CA GLU A 89 5.54 -11.64 -7.52
C GLU A 89 6.66 -12.66 -7.63
N THR A 90 6.54 -13.57 -8.57
CA THR A 90 7.61 -14.50 -8.95
C THR A 90 7.42 -14.92 -10.41
N PRO A 91 8.50 -15.07 -11.21
CA PRO A 91 9.88 -14.68 -10.88
C PRO A 91 10.06 -13.17 -10.80
N LEU A 92 11.13 -12.71 -10.15
CA LEU A 92 11.43 -11.30 -10.01
C LEU A 92 12.38 -10.83 -11.11
N SER A 93 12.04 -9.71 -11.76
CA SER A 93 12.95 -9.07 -12.71
C SER A 93 14.03 -8.26 -11.97
N ALA A 94 15.07 -7.85 -12.70
CA ALA A 94 16.09 -6.97 -12.13
C ALA A 94 15.48 -5.66 -11.62
N ILE A 95 14.49 -5.12 -12.31
CA ILE A 95 13.77 -3.90 -11.89
C ILE A 95 13.08 -4.13 -10.55
N HIS A 96 12.38 -5.26 -10.38
CA HIS A 96 11.74 -5.62 -9.12
C HIS A 96 12.76 -5.69 -7.98
N LEU A 97 13.87 -6.36 -8.22
CA LEU A 97 14.94 -6.54 -7.23
C LEU A 97 15.58 -5.20 -6.85
N GLU A 98 15.82 -4.32 -7.81
CA GLU A 98 16.36 -2.99 -7.54
C GLU A 98 15.41 -2.15 -6.69
N ASN A 99 14.11 -2.18 -6.99
CA ASN A 99 13.12 -1.46 -6.21
C ASN A 99 13.00 -1.98 -4.79
N LEU A 100 13.02 -3.30 -4.61
CA LEU A 100 13.01 -3.92 -3.29
C LEU A 100 14.25 -3.53 -2.48
N LEU A 101 15.42 -3.58 -3.10
CA LEU A 101 16.67 -3.20 -2.46
C LEU A 101 16.65 -1.72 -2.04
N LYS A 102 16.23 -0.84 -2.94
CA LYS A 102 16.14 0.59 -2.65
C LYS A 102 15.25 0.86 -1.44
N LEU A 103 14.06 0.27 -1.39
CA LEU A 103 13.15 0.48 -0.28
C LEU A 103 13.64 -0.15 1.01
N SER A 104 14.32 -1.29 0.95
CA SER A 104 14.89 -1.93 2.14
C SER A 104 15.95 -1.07 2.83
N ARG A 105 16.65 -0.23 2.07
CA ARG A 105 17.66 0.70 2.58
C ARG A 105 17.09 1.95 3.23
N LEU A 106 15.83 2.25 3.00
CA LEU A 106 15.17 3.41 3.60
C LEU A 106 14.61 3.11 4.99
N GLY A 107 14.73 1.89 5.43
CA GLY A 107 14.23 1.46 6.71
C GLY A 107 12.99 0.64 6.60
#